data_4d7b512c93dc80b7bb4f2c8bc62c3953
#
_entry.id   4d7b512c93dc80b7bb4f2c8bc62c3953
#
_cell.length_a   1.000
_cell.length_b   1.000
_cell.length_c   1.000
_cell.angle_alpha   90.00
_cell.angle_beta   90.00
_cell.angle_gamma   90.00
#
_symmetry.space_group_name_H-M   'P 1'
#
loop_
_entity.id
_entity.type
_entity.pdbx_description
1 polymer ?
#
loop_
_entity_poly.entity_id
_entity_poly.type
_entity_poly.pdbx_seq_one_letter_code
_entity_poly.pdbx_strand_id
1 'polypeptide(L)'
;KHLGGVPACPYAKKARLNDRVRIVEINTAHQLLETRVYECNNIKDFDKQITIIGCDDLFYTADELNDFIHAFNHVFVPQDVYLMCFHPDDEEEDEPVTFLEDTNWYPDNDFLMVLIQPFEELEKASANLERIGFYRSWPRDYYEGTVLKRQSYRRLRNGRNEKKS
;
A
#
# COMPACT_ATOMS: atom_id res chain seq x y z
N LYS A 1 14.81 -11.79 8.04
CA LYS A 1 15.07 -12.97 7.17
C LYS A 1 14.52 -12.73 5.78
N HIS A 2 14.97 -13.49 4.82
CA HIS A 2 14.52 -13.40 3.45
C HIS A 2 13.63 -14.59 3.14
N LEU A 3 12.55 -14.40 2.42
CA LEU A 3 11.79 -15.48 1.80
C LEU A 3 12.68 -16.17 0.76
N GLY A 4 13.30 -17.30 1.11
CA GLY A 4 14.23 -17.97 0.21
C GLY A 4 15.34 -17.05 -0.34
N GLY A 5 15.83 -16.09 0.48
CA GLY A 5 16.84 -15.13 0.07
C GLY A 5 16.30 -13.82 -0.54
N VAL A 6 14.99 -13.68 -0.72
CA VAL A 6 14.36 -12.46 -1.26
C VAL A 6 13.90 -11.54 -0.11
N PRO A 7 14.22 -10.24 -0.11
CA PRO A 7 13.74 -9.32 0.92
C PRO A 7 12.22 -9.20 0.89
N ALA A 8 11.59 -8.93 2.04
CA ALA A 8 10.13 -8.83 2.19
C ALA A 8 9.50 -7.87 1.17
N CYS A 9 10.13 -6.75 0.88
CA CYS A 9 9.76 -5.87 -0.23
C CYS A 9 11.02 -5.28 -0.90
N PRO A 10 11.53 -5.85 -1.99
CA PRO A 10 12.75 -5.38 -2.64
C PRO A 10 12.60 -3.95 -3.19
N TYR A 11 11.39 -3.55 -3.58
CA TYR A 11 11.12 -2.20 -4.10
C TYR A 11 11.08 -1.14 -3.01
N ALA A 12 10.54 -1.45 -1.82
CA ALA A 12 10.54 -0.54 -0.68
C ALA A 12 11.97 -0.20 -0.24
N LYS A 13 12.84 -1.20 -0.18
CA LYS A 13 14.26 -0.98 0.10
C LYS A 13 14.90 -0.05 -0.93
N LYS A 14 14.64 -0.27 -2.22
CA LYS A 14 15.17 0.58 -3.31
C LYS A 14 14.64 2.00 -3.22
N ALA A 15 13.34 2.17 -2.98
CA ALA A 15 12.71 3.49 -2.83
C ALA A 15 13.35 4.27 -1.67
N ARG A 16 13.55 3.61 -0.52
CA ARG A 16 14.19 4.23 0.66
C ARG A 16 15.64 4.65 0.38
N LEU A 17 16.44 3.77 -0.23
CA LEU A 17 17.85 4.06 -0.54
C LEU A 17 18.03 5.19 -1.55
N ASN A 18 17.04 5.42 -2.41
CA ASN A 18 17.04 6.48 -3.42
C ASN A 18 16.31 7.76 -2.97
N ASP A 19 15.99 7.88 -1.69
CA ASP A 19 15.19 9.00 -1.15
C ASP A 19 13.85 9.21 -1.87
N ARG A 20 13.19 8.11 -2.25
CA ARG A 20 11.92 8.11 -3.00
C ARG A 20 10.69 7.86 -2.10
N VAL A 21 10.86 7.97 -0.79
CA VAL A 21 9.79 7.84 0.20
C VAL A 21 9.53 9.20 0.83
N ARG A 22 8.25 9.61 0.87
CA ARG A 22 7.76 10.76 1.60
C ARG A 22 6.98 10.26 2.81
N ILE A 23 7.26 10.80 3.99
CA ILE A 23 6.54 10.48 5.22
C ILE A 23 5.80 11.74 5.67
N VAL A 24 4.55 11.58 6.04
CA VAL A 24 3.67 12.63 6.56
C VAL A 24 3.02 12.12 7.84
N GLU A 25 3.22 12.81 8.94
CA GLU A 25 2.59 12.51 10.23
C GLU A 25 1.36 13.38 10.42
N ILE A 26 0.29 12.78 10.93
CA ILE A 26 -0.99 13.44 11.22
C ILE A 26 -1.50 13.00 12.59
N ASN A 27 -2.37 13.80 13.21
CA ASN A 27 -2.85 13.56 14.57
C ASN A 27 -4.38 13.44 14.68
N THR A 28 -5.13 13.62 13.59
CA THR A 28 -6.59 13.58 13.63
C THR A 28 -7.19 12.97 12.37
N ALA A 29 -8.41 12.41 12.49
CA ALA A 29 -9.19 11.88 11.38
C ALA A 29 -9.42 12.92 10.26
N HIS A 30 -9.68 14.16 10.65
CA HIS A 30 -9.90 15.24 9.69
C HIS A 30 -8.66 15.53 8.85
N GLN A 31 -7.49 15.59 9.49
CA GLN A 31 -6.20 15.72 8.79
C GLN A 31 -5.95 14.55 7.85
N LEU A 32 -6.35 13.33 8.24
CA LEU A 32 -6.17 12.15 7.37
C LEU A 32 -6.91 12.31 6.05
N LEU A 33 -8.15 12.80 6.07
CA LEU A 33 -8.94 13.02 4.86
C LEU A 33 -8.31 14.10 3.96
N GLU A 34 -7.99 15.25 4.51
CA GLU A 34 -7.41 16.36 3.77
C GLU A 34 -6.03 16.01 3.21
N THR A 35 -5.16 15.43 4.03
CA THR A 35 -3.80 15.03 3.64
C THR A 35 -3.85 14.00 2.52
N ARG A 36 -4.71 12.99 2.58
CA ARG A 36 -4.82 11.98 1.50
C ARG A 36 -5.23 12.60 0.18
N VAL A 37 -6.24 13.47 0.18
CA VAL A 37 -6.68 14.15 -1.04
C VAL A 37 -5.54 14.98 -1.61
N TYR A 38 -4.84 15.73 -0.77
CA TYR A 38 -3.69 16.52 -1.18
C TYR A 38 -2.57 15.64 -1.76
N GLU A 39 -2.14 14.61 -1.04
CA GLU A 39 -1.04 13.73 -1.46
C GLU A 39 -1.40 12.95 -2.74
N CYS A 40 -2.65 12.47 -2.88
CA CYS A 40 -3.09 11.80 -4.11
C CYS A 40 -3.06 12.73 -5.34
N ASN A 41 -3.43 13.99 -5.18
CA ASN A 41 -3.42 14.94 -6.29
C ASN A 41 -2.00 15.37 -6.69
N ASN A 42 -1.05 15.34 -5.77
CA ASN A 42 0.29 15.89 -5.97
C ASN A 42 1.41 14.83 -6.04
N ILE A 43 1.10 13.54 -5.88
CA ILE A 43 2.12 12.48 -5.81
C ILE A 43 3.08 12.48 -7.02
N LYS A 44 2.59 12.86 -8.19
CA LYS A 44 3.39 12.92 -9.42
C LYS A 44 4.36 14.09 -9.44
N ASP A 45 4.09 15.13 -8.66
CA ASP A 45 4.91 16.35 -8.58
C ASP A 45 6.04 16.22 -7.56
N PHE A 46 5.97 15.23 -6.67
CA PHE A 46 6.91 15.08 -5.57
C PHE A 46 8.20 14.33 -5.92
N ASP A 47 8.41 13.87 -7.12
CA ASP A 47 9.53 12.98 -7.47
C ASP A 47 9.72 11.83 -6.43
N LYS A 48 8.62 11.33 -5.87
CA LYS A 48 8.58 10.25 -4.89
C LYS A 48 7.82 9.06 -5.46
N GLN A 49 8.20 7.87 -5.03
CA GLN A 49 7.53 6.62 -5.44
C GLN A 49 6.44 6.20 -4.47
N ILE A 50 6.57 6.60 -3.22
CA ILE A 50 5.63 6.26 -2.14
C ILE A 50 5.49 7.45 -1.22
N THR A 51 4.25 7.81 -0.87
CA THR A 51 3.94 8.62 0.31
C THR A 51 3.35 7.71 1.39
N ILE A 52 3.87 7.82 2.61
CA ILE A 52 3.36 7.13 3.79
C ILE A 52 2.76 8.18 4.70
N ILE A 53 1.46 8.08 4.99
CA ILE A 53 0.80 8.87 6.01
C ILE A 53 0.72 7.99 7.25
N GLY A 54 1.30 8.43 8.36
CA GLY A 54 1.25 7.75 9.65
C GLY A 54 0.40 8.52 10.64
N CYS A 55 -0.35 7.79 11.46
CA CYS A 55 -1.14 8.33 12.55
C CYS A 55 -1.12 7.39 13.75
N ASP A 56 -0.82 7.92 14.92
CA ASP A 56 -0.84 7.20 16.19
C ASP A 56 -2.24 7.20 16.85
N ASP A 57 -3.18 7.98 16.34
CA ASP A 57 -4.57 7.98 16.80
C ASP A 57 -5.42 7.02 15.94
N LEU A 58 -5.99 6.00 16.58
CA LEU A 58 -6.79 4.94 15.96
C LEU A 58 -8.27 5.32 15.90
N PHE A 59 -8.61 6.34 15.17
CA PHE A 59 -9.98 6.87 15.05
C PHE A 59 -10.88 6.14 14.03
N TYR A 60 -10.37 5.13 13.36
CA TYR A 60 -11.12 4.20 12.52
C TYR A 60 -10.88 2.78 13.01
N THR A 61 -11.85 1.91 12.83
CA THR A 61 -11.62 0.46 12.87
C THR A 61 -10.90 0.00 11.60
N ALA A 62 -10.31 -1.20 11.62
CA ALA A 62 -9.66 -1.77 10.44
C ALA A 62 -10.62 -1.85 9.25
N ASP A 63 -11.87 -2.33 9.47
CA ASP A 63 -12.89 -2.43 8.44
C ASP A 63 -13.29 -1.06 7.85
N GLU A 64 -13.54 -0.07 8.71
CA GLU A 64 -13.89 1.29 8.27
C GLU A 64 -12.76 1.90 7.43
N LEU A 65 -11.51 1.69 7.84
CA LEU A 65 -10.36 2.17 7.08
C LEU A 65 -10.24 1.46 5.73
N ASN A 66 -10.42 0.14 5.70
CA ASN A 66 -10.39 -0.66 4.47
C ASN A 66 -11.49 -0.24 3.49
N ASP A 67 -12.73 -0.06 3.95
CA ASP A 67 -13.85 0.40 3.13
C ASP A 67 -13.60 1.80 2.57
N PHE A 68 -13.04 2.68 3.39
CA PHE A 68 -12.71 4.03 3.00
C PHE A 68 -11.61 4.04 1.92
N ILE A 69 -10.54 3.26 2.09
CA ILE A 69 -9.48 3.13 1.08
C ILE A 69 -10.02 2.50 -0.21
N HIS A 70 -10.93 1.53 -0.10
CA HIS A 70 -11.57 0.96 -1.28
C HIS A 70 -12.34 2.01 -2.09
N ALA A 71 -13.15 2.84 -1.43
CA ALA A 71 -13.86 3.94 -2.08
C ALA A 71 -12.91 4.94 -2.74
N PHE A 72 -11.80 5.30 -2.08
CA PHE A 72 -10.77 6.16 -2.65
C PHE A 72 -10.11 5.56 -3.89
N ASN A 73 -9.80 4.27 -3.88
CA ASN A 73 -9.22 3.60 -5.05
C ASN A 73 -10.13 3.66 -6.28
N HIS A 74 -11.46 3.63 -6.11
CA HIS A 74 -12.39 3.85 -7.22
C HIS A 74 -12.27 5.24 -7.86
N VAL A 75 -11.90 6.24 -7.08
CA VAL A 75 -11.73 7.62 -7.55
C VAL A 75 -10.33 7.85 -8.14
N PHE A 76 -9.29 7.34 -7.48
CA PHE A 76 -7.91 7.71 -7.77
C PHE A 76 -7.15 6.73 -8.67
N VAL A 77 -7.51 5.46 -8.73
CA VAL A 77 -6.89 4.52 -9.69
C VAL A 77 -7.06 4.96 -11.15
N PRO A 78 -8.21 5.51 -11.59
CA PRO A 78 -8.32 6.11 -12.92
C PRO A 78 -7.35 7.27 -13.18
N GLN A 79 -6.77 7.84 -12.14
CA GLN A 79 -5.77 8.91 -12.18
C GLN A 79 -4.33 8.40 -11.98
N ASP A 80 -4.15 7.07 -11.96
CA ASP A 80 -2.89 6.40 -11.74
C ASP A 80 -2.35 6.53 -10.31
N VAL A 81 -3.23 6.56 -9.31
CA VAL A 81 -2.86 6.58 -7.89
C VAL A 81 -3.56 5.43 -7.18
N TYR A 82 -2.83 4.69 -6.36
CA TYR A 82 -3.33 3.58 -5.57
C TYR A 82 -3.00 3.77 -4.09
N LEU A 83 -3.97 3.46 -3.24
CA LEU A 83 -3.85 3.53 -1.80
C LEU A 83 -3.91 2.13 -1.20
N MET A 84 -3.10 1.92 -0.16
CA MET A 84 -3.16 0.78 0.76
C MET A 84 -3.23 1.32 2.18
N CYS A 85 -3.84 0.57 3.09
CA CYS A 85 -3.81 0.89 4.51
C CYS A 85 -3.28 -0.28 5.33
N PHE A 86 -2.85 0.05 6.53
CA PHE A 86 -2.47 -0.89 7.58
C PHE A 86 -3.06 -0.35 8.87
N HIS A 87 -3.76 -1.20 9.59
CA HIS A 87 -4.32 -0.89 10.89
C HIS A 87 -3.75 -1.86 11.92
N PRO A 88 -3.40 -1.43 13.14
CA PRO A 88 -2.83 -2.33 14.16
C PRO A 88 -3.77 -3.49 14.52
N ASP A 89 -5.09 -3.23 14.51
CA ASP A 89 -6.11 -4.23 14.81
C ASP A 89 -6.60 -4.99 13.56
N ASP A 90 -5.91 -4.87 12.42
CA ASP A 90 -6.23 -5.68 11.24
C ASP A 90 -5.86 -7.12 11.59
N GLU A 91 -6.86 -7.90 12.01
CA GLU A 91 -6.75 -9.33 12.30
C GLU A 91 -6.48 -10.10 10.98
N GLU A 92 -5.33 -9.90 10.40
CA GLU A 92 -4.77 -10.95 9.56
C GLU A 92 -4.45 -12.10 10.51
N GLU A 93 -5.28 -13.14 10.45
CA GLU A 93 -5.19 -14.34 11.29
C GLU A 93 -3.73 -14.73 11.51
N ASP A 94 -3.42 -14.97 12.78
CA ASP A 94 -2.15 -15.29 13.44
C ASP A 94 -1.27 -16.38 12.80
N GLU A 95 -1.04 -16.36 11.51
CA GLU A 95 0.19 -16.91 10.99
C GLU A 95 1.26 -15.83 11.21
N PRO A 96 2.13 -15.97 12.22
CA PRO A 96 3.22 -15.04 12.36
C PRO A 96 3.93 -15.02 11.02
N VAL A 97 3.89 -13.87 10.37
CA VAL A 97 4.70 -13.64 9.19
C VAL A 97 6.14 -13.81 9.66
N THR A 98 6.61 -15.04 9.62
CA THR A 98 7.89 -15.54 10.17
C THR A 98 9.11 -14.88 9.52
N PHE A 99 8.87 -13.77 8.82
CA PHE A 99 9.85 -12.96 8.12
C PHE A 99 10.75 -12.15 9.05
N LEU A 100 10.40 -12.04 10.35
CA LEU A 100 11.06 -11.14 11.27
C LEU A 100 11.49 -11.80 12.58
N GLU A 101 11.61 -13.11 12.64
CA GLU A 101 12.03 -13.84 13.85
C GLU A 101 13.36 -13.38 14.47
N ASP A 102 14.15 -12.57 13.79
CA ASP A 102 15.46 -12.11 14.27
C ASP A 102 15.56 -10.62 14.56
N THR A 103 14.45 -9.89 14.52
CA THR A 103 14.50 -8.50 14.92
C THR A 103 13.67 -8.29 16.16
N ASN A 104 14.31 -7.90 17.25
CA ASN A 104 13.69 -7.20 18.39
C ASN A 104 13.05 -5.86 17.91
N TRP A 105 12.56 -5.83 16.69
CA TRP A 105 12.06 -4.68 15.96
C TRP A 105 10.57 -4.82 15.65
N TYR A 106 9.81 -5.24 16.65
CA TYR A 106 8.43 -4.84 16.75
C TYR A 106 8.43 -3.68 17.76
N PRO A 107 8.49 -2.44 17.32
CA PRO A 107 7.81 -1.43 18.09
C PRO A 107 6.36 -1.93 18.19
N ASP A 108 5.75 -1.80 19.33
CA ASP A 108 4.31 -1.91 19.43
C ASP A 108 3.75 -1.06 18.29
N ASN A 109 3.23 -1.71 17.23
CA ASN A 109 2.83 -1.01 16.01
C ASN A 109 1.46 -0.39 16.24
N ASP A 110 1.43 0.64 17.05
CA ASP A 110 0.22 1.38 17.36
C ASP A 110 -0.10 2.43 16.27
N PHE A 111 0.44 2.26 15.07
CA PHE A 111 0.27 3.23 13.98
C PHE A 111 -0.72 2.76 12.93
N LEU A 112 -1.72 3.58 12.68
CA LEU A 112 -2.46 3.53 11.43
C LEU A 112 -1.58 4.10 10.31
N MET A 113 -1.46 3.38 9.19
CA MET A 113 -0.70 3.85 8.04
C MET A 113 -1.53 3.81 6.76
N VAL A 114 -1.38 4.85 5.94
CA VAL A 114 -1.87 4.86 4.55
C VAL A 114 -0.71 5.08 3.60
N LEU A 115 -0.53 4.14 2.67
CA LEU A 115 0.47 4.23 1.62
C LEU A 115 -0.19 4.71 0.33
N ILE A 116 0.40 5.70 -0.31
CA ILE A 116 -0.04 6.26 -1.60
C ILE A 116 1.08 6.07 -2.60
N GLN A 117 0.77 5.51 -3.77
CA GLN A 117 1.78 5.20 -4.78
C GLN A 117 1.20 5.20 -6.20
N PRO A 118 2.00 5.45 -7.25
CA PRO A 118 1.55 5.31 -8.62
C PRO A 118 1.12 3.88 -8.93
N PHE A 119 -0.10 3.72 -9.42
CA PHE A 119 -0.70 2.41 -9.69
C PHE A 119 0.07 1.62 -10.75
N GLU A 120 0.48 2.28 -11.84
CA GLU A 120 1.21 1.62 -12.93
C GLU A 120 2.59 1.12 -12.51
N GLU A 121 3.31 1.90 -11.71
CA GLU A 121 4.62 1.50 -11.17
C GLU A 121 4.49 0.31 -10.23
N LEU A 122 3.47 0.32 -9.38
CA LEU A 122 3.18 -0.79 -8.48
C LEU A 122 2.82 -2.06 -9.27
N GLU A 123 2.01 -1.96 -10.31
CA GLU A 123 1.64 -3.10 -11.15
C GLU A 123 2.84 -3.68 -11.92
N LYS A 124 3.71 -2.83 -12.45
CA LYS A 124 4.97 -3.27 -13.08
C LYS A 124 5.88 -3.98 -12.08
N ALA A 125 6.00 -3.43 -10.88
CA ALA A 125 6.78 -4.03 -9.80
C ALA A 125 6.22 -5.40 -9.39
N SER A 126 4.90 -5.48 -9.20
CA SER A 126 4.22 -6.72 -8.84
C SER A 126 4.35 -7.80 -9.91
N ALA A 127 4.20 -7.45 -11.19
CA ALA A 127 4.38 -8.40 -12.29
C ALA A 127 5.82 -8.95 -12.35
N ASN A 128 6.81 -8.12 -12.04
CA ASN A 128 8.20 -8.59 -11.93
C ASN A 128 8.40 -9.56 -10.75
N LEU A 129 7.79 -9.25 -9.60
CA LEU A 129 7.83 -10.15 -8.42
C LEU A 129 7.16 -11.48 -8.72
N GLU A 130 6.02 -11.47 -9.39
CA GLU A 130 5.30 -12.68 -9.80
C GLU A 130 6.17 -13.53 -10.75
N ARG A 131 6.81 -12.93 -11.75
CA ARG A 131 7.70 -13.60 -12.70
C ARG A 131 8.85 -14.32 -12.03
N ILE A 132 9.42 -13.76 -10.96
CA ILE A 132 10.52 -14.38 -10.20
C ILE A 132 10.02 -15.35 -9.12
N GLY A 133 8.69 -15.53 -8.99
CA GLY A 133 8.07 -16.47 -8.06
C GLY A 133 8.00 -15.98 -6.62
N PHE A 134 8.08 -14.66 -6.39
CA PHE A 134 8.04 -14.06 -5.05
C PHE A 134 6.77 -14.45 -4.29
N TYR A 135 5.62 -14.50 -4.96
CA TYR A 135 4.33 -14.80 -4.34
C TYR A 135 4.03 -16.30 -4.16
N ARG A 136 4.92 -17.20 -4.58
CA ARG A 136 4.66 -18.66 -4.53
C ARG A 136 4.48 -19.23 -3.13
N SER A 137 5.09 -18.58 -2.14
CA SER A 137 5.00 -18.97 -0.72
C SER A 137 3.91 -18.23 0.05
N TRP A 138 3.20 -17.31 -0.61
CA TRP A 138 2.15 -16.57 0.03
C TRP A 138 0.90 -17.45 0.23
N PRO A 139 0.19 -17.32 1.38
CA PRO A 139 -1.14 -17.88 1.53
C PRO A 139 -2.06 -17.39 0.41
N ARG A 140 -2.97 -18.25 -0.01
CA ARG A 140 -3.83 -17.95 -1.17
C ARG A 140 -4.74 -16.75 -0.93
N ASP A 141 -5.39 -16.69 0.21
CA ASP A 141 -6.25 -15.61 0.68
C ASP A 141 -5.52 -14.28 0.74
N TYR A 142 -4.30 -14.28 1.27
CA TYR A 142 -3.44 -13.10 1.29
C TYR A 142 -3.06 -12.62 -0.13
N TYR A 143 -2.73 -13.54 -1.03
CA TYR A 143 -2.46 -13.20 -2.43
C TYR A 143 -3.71 -12.65 -3.12
N GLU A 144 -4.88 -13.27 -2.91
CA GLU A 144 -6.16 -12.82 -3.46
C GLU A 144 -6.54 -11.43 -2.92
N GLY A 145 -6.45 -11.21 -1.61
CA GLY A 145 -6.76 -9.94 -0.95
C GLY A 145 -5.82 -8.80 -1.35
N THR A 146 -4.54 -9.09 -1.57
CA THR A 146 -3.54 -8.06 -1.85
C THR A 146 -3.32 -7.86 -3.35
N VAL A 147 -3.01 -8.94 -4.09
CA VAL A 147 -2.59 -8.83 -5.49
C VAL A 147 -3.78 -8.84 -6.44
N LEU A 148 -4.70 -9.81 -6.32
CA LEU A 148 -5.83 -9.91 -7.23
C LEU A 148 -6.86 -8.80 -6.99
N LYS A 149 -7.12 -8.42 -5.75
CA LYS A 149 -7.97 -7.27 -5.41
C LYS A 149 -7.44 -6.00 -6.08
N ARG A 150 -6.15 -5.72 -5.97
CA ARG A 150 -5.52 -4.59 -6.66
C ARG A 150 -5.65 -4.70 -8.17
N GLN A 151 -5.39 -5.86 -8.76
CA GLN A 151 -5.51 -6.06 -10.21
C GLN A 151 -6.92 -5.82 -10.73
N SER A 152 -7.97 -6.04 -9.92
CA SER A 152 -9.35 -5.77 -10.30
C SER A 152 -9.60 -4.30 -10.66
N TYR A 153 -8.85 -3.38 -10.09
CA TYR A 153 -8.93 -1.95 -10.39
C TYR A 153 -8.40 -1.57 -11.79
N ARG A 154 -7.65 -2.45 -12.47
CA ARG A 154 -7.18 -2.20 -13.86
C ARG A 154 -8.33 -1.85 -14.81
N ARG A 155 -9.49 -2.47 -14.61
CA ARG A 155 -10.69 -2.22 -15.43
C ARG A 155 -11.17 -0.78 -15.32
N LEU A 156 -11.08 -0.18 -14.12
CA LEU A 156 -11.48 1.21 -13.88
C LEU A 156 -10.60 2.18 -14.66
N ARG A 157 -9.31 1.90 -14.76
CA ARG A 157 -8.36 2.73 -15.50
C ARG A 157 -8.55 2.62 -17.01
N ASN A 158 -8.71 1.40 -17.53
CA ASN A 158 -8.87 1.17 -18.96
C ASN A 158 -10.18 1.74 -19.51
N GLY A 159 -11.30 1.60 -18.81
CA GLY A 159 -12.60 2.14 -19.23
C GLY A 159 -12.66 3.68 -19.33
N ARG A 160 -11.71 4.40 -18.72
CA ARG A 160 -11.61 5.86 -18.85
C ARG A 160 -10.88 6.28 -20.13
N ASN A 161 -9.94 5.47 -20.60
CA ASN A 161 -9.19 5.72 -21.83
C ASN A 161 -10.06 5.50 -23.09
N GLU A 162 -11.00 4.54 -23.06
CA GLU A 162 -11.92 4.30 -24.15
C GLU A 162 -12.97 5.41 -24.33
N LYS A 163 -13.27 6.19 -23.28
CA LYS A 163 -14.21 7.34 -23.37
C LYS A 163 -13.58 8.64 -23.83
N LYS A 164 -12.26 8.66 -24.02
CA LYS A 164 -11.51 9.85 -24.48
C LYS A 164 -11.00 9.74 -25.92
N SER A 165 -11.26 8.62 -26.59
CA SER A 165 -11.03 8.39 -28.04
C SER A 165 -12.33 8.55 -28.80
#